data_3275fd0c9ff66e664a51a8d57d33698f
#
_entry.id   3275fd0c9ff66e664a51a8d57d33698f
#
_cell.length_a   1.000
_cell.length_b   1.000
_cell.length_c   1.000
_cell.angle_alpha   90.00
_cell.angle_beta   90.00
_cell.angle_gamma   90.00
#
_symmetry.space_group_name_H-M   'P 1'
#
loop_
_entity.id
_entity.type
_entity.pdbx_description
1 polymer ?
#
loop_
_entity_poly.entity_id
_entity_poly.type
_entity_poly.pdbx_seq_one_letter_code
_entity_poly.pdbx_strand_id
1 'polypeptide(L)'
;EAVTDAALSRLDERALLDTLLERVKKTLQADTAVVLLLDASARQLVAAAASGLEEEVTQGVRVPLGTGFAGRVAATRQPVILNDISPRTVSNPLLVERGLRSLLGVPLFSGGALIGVLHVGSLPGRPFTQEDVELLQLAGDRAAHAVQSLMAQDDALAAMALHRSLLPAALPEVPGTELAARYVTGSGNVGGDWYDVFVLPDGKLGVVVGDVAGSGLQAAVIMGRMRSSLRAYVLEVEDPAVALRMLDRKIQYFEPNAMATILYGLYTPGTGEFVVSSAGHLPPVVAAPGEHPAWWLPITPDPPIGAADDVPRQSIATIIPPGGLLCCYTDGLVERRDRVIDDGINSLAAVLDGQVRAGATRAGRPVSLAEDACAAVMRALIGNAPARDDVALLVAHRRLEG
;
A
#
# COMPACT_ATOMS: atom_id res chain seq x y z
N GLU A 1 19.43 -1.57 -7.90
CA GLU A 1 19.59 -3.00 -7.46
C GLU A 1 18.22 -3.63 -7.16
N ALA A 2 17.37 -3.06 -6.29
CA ALA A 2 16.06 -3.64 -5.95
C ALA A 2 15.11 -3.84 -7.15
N VAL A 3 15.15 -2.96 -8.16
CA VAL A 3 14.33 -3.09 -9.38
C VAL A 3 14.85 -4.22 -10.28
N THR A 4 16.16 -4.46 -10.27
CA THR A 4 16.78 -5.54 -11.04
C THR A 4 16.51 -6.91 -10.42
N ASP A 5 16.53 -7.02 -9.09
CA ASP A 5 16.21 -8.24 -8.36
C ASP A 5 14.73 -8.63 -8.51
N ALA A 6 13.81 -7.66 -8.44
CA ALA A 6 12.38 -7.90 -8.65
C ALA A 6 12.05 -8.32 -10.09
N ALA A 7 12.75 -7.77 -11.08
CA ALA A 7 12.57 -8.17 -12.49
C ALA A 7 13.13 -9.57 -12.77
N LEU A 8 14.26 -9.93 -12.15
CA LEU A 8 14.83 -11.27 -12.24
C LEU A 8 13.96 -12.31 -11.53
N SER A 9 13.42 -11.99 -10.36
CA SER A 9 12.49 -12.85 -9.62
C SER A 9 11.21 -13.16 -10.42
N ARG A 10 10.65 -12.16 -11.13
CA ARG A 10 9.49 -12.36 -12.02
C ARG A 10 9.78 -13.27 -13.20
N LEU A 11 10.98 -13.17 -13.77
CA LEU A 11 11.42 -14.05 -14.86
C LEU A 11 11.54 -15.49 -14.34
N ASP A 12 12.07 -15.68 -13.14
CA ASP A 12 12.21 -17.00 -12.52
C ASP A 12 10.86 -17.64 -12.19
N GLU A 13 9.88 -16.90 -11.68
CA GLU A 13 8.57 -17.44 -11.30
C GLU A 13 7.65 -17.70 -12.51
N ARG A 14 7.68 -16.85 -13.55
CA ARG A 14 7.03 -17.13 -14.82
C ARG A 14 7.64 -18.35 -15.49
N ALA A 15 8.96 -18.43 -15.53
CA ALA A 15 9.67 -19.60 -16.05
C ALA A 15 9.36 -20.88 -15.25
N LEU A 16 9.12 -20.73 -13.93
CA LEU A 16 8.68 -21.83 -13.08
C LEU A 16 7.28 -22.31 -13.47
N LEU A 17 6.34 -21.39 -13.69
CA LEU A 17 4.97 -21.73 -14.11
C LEU A 17 4.96 -22.38 -15.49
N ASP A 18 5.70 -21.83 -16.46
CA ASP A 18 5.86 -22.41 -17.81
C ASP A 18 6.47 -23.81 -17.72
N THR A 19 7.52 -23.98 -16.91
CA THR A 19 8.16 -25.29 -16.68
C THR A 19 7.19 -26.27 -16.03
N LEU A 20 6.36 -25.83 -15.11
CA LEU A 20 5.33 -26.66 -14.47
C LEU A 20 4.28 -27.10 -15.49
N LEU A 21 3.78 -26.19 -16.32
CA LEU A 21 2.81 -26.51 -17.38
C LEU A 21 3.37 -27.53 -18.40
N GLU A 22 4.63 -27.35 -18.81
CA GLU A 22 5.30 -28.34 -19.69
C GLU A 22 5.43 -29.71 -19.02
N ARG A 23 5.76 -29.78 -17.73
CA ARG A 23 5.84 -31.04 -17.00
C ARG A 23 4.47 -31.69 -16.82
N VAL A 24 3.44 -30.90 -16.50
CA VAL A 24 2.06 -31.38 -16.39
C VAL A 24 1.62 -31.99 -17.72
N LYS A 25 1.80 -31.26 -18.81
CA LYS A 25 1.49 -31.72 -20.17
C LYS A 25 2.17 -33.04 -20.49
N LYS A 26 3.47 -33.14 -20.22
CA LYS A 26 4.26 -34.37 -20.47
C LYS A 26 3.83 -35.54 -19.59
N THR A 27 3.61 -35.29 -18.28
CA THR A 27 3.25 -36.35 -17.31
C THR A 27 1.88 -36.95 -17.62
N LEU A 28 0.90 -36.11 -17.98
CA LEU A 28 -0.45 -36.50 -18.32
C LEU A 28 -0.61 -36.88 -19.80
N GLN A 29 0.46 -36.83 -20.60
CA GLN A 29 0.42 -37.02 -22.03
C GLN A 29 -0.64 -36.16 -22.70
N ALA A 30 -0.80 -34.94 -22.23
CA ALA A 30 -1.72 -33.95 -22.75
C ALA A 30 -1.05 -33.07 -23.82
N ASP A 31 -1.84 -32.51 -24.72
CA ASP A 31 -1.36 -31.65 -25.80
C ASP A 31 -1.33 -30.18 -25.38
N THR A 32 -2.19 -29.81 -24.44
CA THR A 32 -2.27 -28.46 -23.92
C THR A 32 -2.36 -28.43 -22.39
N ALA A 33 -1.82 -27.39 -21.77
CA ALA A 33 -2.01 -27.08 -20.35
C ALA A 33 -2.16 -25.57 -20.19
N VAL A 34 -3.19 -25.12 -19.45
CA VAL A 34 -3.52 -23.70 -19.29
C VAL A 34 -3.89 -23.40 -17.83
N VAL A 35 -3.38 -22.29 -17.34
CA VAL A 35 -3.81 -21.67 -16.08
C VAL A 35 -4.66 -20.44 -16.39
N LEU A 36 -5.87 -20.42 -15.81
CA LEU A 36 -6.71 -19.22 -15.78
C LEU A 36 -6.83 -18.72 -14.35
N LEU A 37 -6.67 -17.42 -14.16
CA LEU A 37 -6.77 -16.77 -12.85
C LEU A 37 -8.13 -16.11 -12.68
N LEU A 38 -8.64 -16.12 -11.46
CA LEU A 38 -9.92 -15.52 -11.11
C LEU A 38 -9.78 -14.00 -10.94
N ASP A 39 -10.44 -13.25 -11.83
CA ASP A 39 -10.78 -11.85 -11.58
C ASP A 39 -12.07 -11.81 -10.74
N ALA A 40 -11.90 -11.66 -9.42
CA ALA A 40 -13.02 -11.69 -8.48
C ALA A 40 -13.98 -10.50 -8.69
N SER A 41 -13.47 -9.34 -9.13
CA SER A 41 -14.25 -8.13 -9.34
C SER A 41 -15.20 -8.27 -10.54
N ALA A 42 -14.73 -8.89 -11.61
CA ALA A 42 -15.50 -9.15 -12.81
C ALA A 42 -16.21 -10.50 -12.81
N ARG A 43 -16.00 -11.36 -11.78
CA ARG A 43 -16.54 -12.72 -11.68
C ARG A 43 -16.24 -13.58 -12.90
N GLN A 44 -15.01 -13.52 -13.39
CA GLN A 44 -14.55 -14.25 -14.57
C GLN A 44 -13.14 -14.80 -14.38
N LEU A 45 -12.82 -15.83 -15.14
CA LEU A 45 -11.47 -16.37 -15.26
C LEU A 45 -10.76 -15.69 -16.45
N VAL A 46 -9.47 -15.41 -16.32
CA VAL A 46 -8.61 -14.82 -17.36
C VAL A 46 -7.43 -15.74 -17.59
N ALA A 47 -7.13 -16.08 -18.84
CA ALA A 47 -5.98 -16.90 -19.19
C ALA A 47 -4.67 -16.17 -18.84
N ALA A 48 -3.82 -16.81 -18.02
CA ALA A 48 -2.59 -16.23 -17.48
C ALA A 48 -1.32 -16.89 -18.01
N ALA A 49 -1.35 -18.22 -18.17
CA ALA A 49 -0.23 -19.00 -18.72
C ALA A 49 -0.76 -20.20 -19.49
N ALA A 50 -0.08 -20.58 -20.57
CA ALA A 50 -0.47 -21.70 -21.42
C ALA A 50 0.77 -22.38 -22.02
N SER A 51 0.67 -23.69 -22.20
CA SER A 51 1.58 -24.49 -23.02
C SER A 51 0.78 -25.31 -24.02
N GLY A 52 1.05 -25.12 -25.32
CA GLY A 52 0.35 -25.73 -26.42
C GLY A 52 -0.97 -25.04 -26.80
N LEU A 53 -1.35 -23.97 -26.12
CA LEU A 53 -2.54 -23.14 -26.43
C LEU A 53 -2.25 -21.65 -26.02
N GLU A 54 -1.12 -21.14 -26.42
CA GLU A 54 -0.62 -19.80 -26.07
C GLU A 54 -1.56 -18.69 -26.57
N GLU A 55 -2.39 -19.01 -27.59
CA GLU A 55 -3.40 -18.09 -28.12
C GLU A 55 -4.43 -17.67 -27.05
N GLU A 56 -4.76 -18.53 -26.09
CA GLU A 56 -5.66 -18.15 -24.98
C GLU A 56 -5.12 -16.96 -24.20
N VAL A 57 -3.82 -16.95 -23.93
CA VAL A 57 -3.16 -15.84 -23.19
C VAL A 57 -3.02 -14.62 -24.09
N THR A 58 -2.56 -14.80 -25.33
CA THR A 58 -2.31 -13.68 -26.26
C THR A 58 -3.60 -12.93 -26.62
N GLN A 59 -4.71 -13.65 -26.76
CA GLN A 59 -6.02 -13.08 -27.04
C GLN A 59 -6.76 -12.61 -25.78
N GLY A 60 -6.19 -12.85 -24.59
CA GLY A 60 -6.80 -12.45 -23.31
C GLY A 60 -8.14 -13.13 -23.06
N VAL A 61 -8.23 -14.44 -23.31
CA VAL A 61 -9.47 -15.23 -23.15
C VAL A 61 -10.04 -15.04 -21.75
N ARG A 62 -11.35 -14.71 -21.70
CA ARG A 62 -12.11 -14.51 -20.47
C ARG A 62 -13.30 -15.46 -20.43
N VAL A 63 -13.48 -16.14 -19.29
CA VAL A 63 -14.53 -17.14 -19.09
C VAL A 63 -15.33 -16.78 -17.85
N PRO A 64 -16.63 -16.40 -17.97
CA PRO A 64 -17.47 -16.13 -16.82
C PRO A 64 -17.61 -17.35 -15.91
N LEU A 65 -17.72 -17.13 -14.60
CA LEU A 65 -17.96 -18.22 -13.64
C LEU A 65 -19.26 -18.94 -13.98
N GLY A 66 -19.23 -20.26 -13.94
CA GLY A 66 -20.39 -21.12 -14.26
C GLY A 66 -20.60 -21.40 -15.76
N THR A 67 -19.89 -20.70 -16.65
CA THR A 67 -20.05 -20.90 -18.09
C THR A 67 -18.85 -21.62 -18.70
N GLY A 68 -19.09 -22.38 -19.76
CA GLY A 68 -18.06 -23.17 -20.45
C GLY A 68 -17.40 -24.20 -19.54
N PHE A 69 -16.24 -24.71 -19.95
CA PHE A 69 -15.53 -25.73 -19.20
C PHE A 69 -14.86 -25.17 -17.94
N ALA A 70 -13.93 -24.23 -18.07
CA ALA A 70 -13.20 -23.68 -16.94
C ALA A 70 -14.12 -22.95 -15.93
N GLY A 71 -15.14 -22.22 -16.42
CA GLY A 71 -16.12 -21.56 -15.56
C GLY A 71 -16.93 -22.53 -14.71
N ARG A 72 -17.23 -23.74 -15.21
CA ARG A 72 -17.87 -24.82 -14.43
C ARG A 72 -16.94 -25.36 -13.35
N VAL A 73 -15.67 -25.64 -13.68
CA VAL A 73 -14.66 -26.08 -12.69
C VAL A 73 -14.58 -25.08 -11.54
N ALA A 74 -14.51 -23.80 -11.85
CA ALA A 74 -14.46 -22.73 -10.85
C ALA A 74 -15.74 -22.65 -10.00
N ALA A 75 -16.91 -22.72 -10.62
CA ALA A 75 -18.20 -22.61 -9.91
C ALA A 75 -18.50 -23.82 -9.03
N THR A 76 -18.20 -25.04 -9.50
CA THR A 76 -18.41 -26.27 -8.71
C THR A 76 -17.33 -26.49 -7.65
N ARG A 77 -16.16 -25.84 -7.82
CA ARG A 77 -14.97 -26.06 -7.00
C ARG A 77 -14.53 -27.53 -6.95
N GLN A 78 -14.80 -28.26 -8.02
CA GLN A 78 -14.52 -29.69 -8.16
C GLN A 78 -13.79 -29.94 -9.48
N PRO A 79 -12.96 -31.00 -9.56
CA PRO A 79 -12.43 -31.46 -10.82
C PRO A 79 -13.53 -31.81 -11.80
N VAL A 80 -13.30 -31.50 -13.08
CA VAL A 80 -14.24 -31.84 -14.16
C VAL A 80 -13.49 -32.52 -15.31
N ILE A 81 -13.98 -33.66 -15.72
CA ILE A 81 -13.55 -34.33 -16.97
C ILE A 81 -14.63 -34.11 -18.05
N LEU A 82 -14.20 -33.73 -19.23
CA LEU A 82 -15.04 -33.62 -20.44
C LEU A 82 -14.41 -34.43 -21.58
N ASN A 83 -15.02 -35.51 -21.95
CA ASN A 83 -14.50 -36.42 -22.96
C ASN A 83 -15.09 -36.22 -24.37
N ASP A 84 -15.98 -35.25 -24.55
CA ASP A 84 -16.55 -34.86 -25.85
C ASP A 84 -16.63 -33.31 -25.91
N ILE A 85 -15.71 -32.74 -26.67
CA ILE A 85 -15.64 -31.31 -26.90
C ILE A 85 -16.44 -30.93 -28.12
N SER A 86 -17.38 -30.00 -27.93
CA SER A 86 -18.19 -29.44 -29.01
C SER A 86 -18.51 -27.97 -28.71
N PRO A 87 -18.97 -27.16 -29.68
CA PRO A 87 -19.39 -25.77 -29.42
C PRO A 87 -20.51 -25.64 -28.39
N ARG A 88 -21.17 -26.76 -28.02
CA ARG A 88 -22.21 -26.77 -26.96
C ARG A 88 -21.66 -27.03 -25.57
N THR A 89 -20.48 -27.64 -25.47
CA THR A 89 -19.88 -28.06 -24.20
C THR A 89 -18.78 -27.11 -23.70
N VAL A 90 -18.19 -26.33 -24.61
CA VAL A 90 -17.16 -25.32 -24.28
C VAL A 90 -17.54 -23.95 -24.83
N SER A 91 -17.19 -22.87 -24.10
CA SER A 91 -17.46 -21.49 -24.53
C SER A 91 -16.29 -20.88 -25.32
N ASN A 92 -15.10 -21.44 -25.18
CA ASN A 92 -13.92 -20.97 -25.89
C ASN A 92 -13.76 -21.69 -27.22
N PRO A 93 -13.90 -20.98 -28.37
CA PRO A 93 -13.81 -21.63 -29.71
C PRO A 93 -12.41 -22.19 -30.00
N LEU A 94 -11.33 -21.61 -29.40
CA LEU A 94 -9.96 -22.10 -29.61
C LEU A 94 -9.80 -23.57 -29.25
N LEU A 95 -10.52 -24.08 -28.25
CA LEU A 95 -10.49 -25.50 -27.86
C LEU A 95 -10.98 -26.42 -28.95
N VAL A 96 -12.03 -25.99 -29.69
CA VAL A 96 -12.60 -26.73 -30.81
C VAL A 96 -11.72 -26.61 -32.06
N GLU A 97 -11.26 -25.41 -32.35
CA GLU A 97 -10.39 -25.11 -33.50
C GLU A 97 -9.06 -25.85 -33.41
N ARG A 98 -8.51 -26.01 -32.20
CA ARG A 98 -7.29 -26.79 -31.95
C ARG A 98 -7.50 -28.30 -32.10
N GLY A 99 -8.75 -28.74 -32.24
CA GLY A 99 -9.09 -30.15 -32.44
C GLY A 99 -9.03 -30.99 -31.15
N LEU A 100 -9.05 -30.34 -29.98
CA LEU A 100 -9.08 -31.06 -28.70
C LEU A 100 -10.34 -31.93 -28.61
N ARG A 101 -10.23 -33.10 -27.99
CA ARG A 101 -11.33 -34.04 -27.78
C ARG A 101 -11.71 -34.28 -26.36
N SER A 102 -10.75 -34.15 -25.45
CA SER A 102 -10.99 -34.28 -24.03
C SER A 102 -10.31 -33.14 -23.24
N LEU A 103 -10.93 -32.74 -22.16
CA LEU A 103 -10.42 -31.76 -21.17
C LEU A 103 -10.51 -32.37 -19.78
N LEU A 104 -9.50 -32.05 -18.98
CA LEU A 104 -9.51 -32.26 -17.54
C LEU A 104 -9.13 -30.92 -16.86
N GLY A 105 -9.94 -30.48 -15.92
CA GLY A 105 -9.68 -29.24 -15.18
C GLY A 105 -9.83 -29.41 -13.69
N VAL A 106 -8.98 -28.73 -12.93
CA VAL A 106 -8.99 -28.70 -11.47
C VAL A 106 -9.02 -27.26 -10.96
N PRO A 107 -9.73 -26.98 -9.87
CA PRO A 107 -9.69 -25.68 -9.24
C PRO A 107 -8.34 -25.46 -8.52
N LEU A 108 -7.85 -24.22 -8.55
CA LEU A 108 -6.67 -23.77 -7.82
C LEU A 108 -7.11 -23.03 -6.56
N PHE A 109 -6.59 -23.44 -5.41
CA PHE A 109 -6.92 -22.84 -4.12
C PHE A 109 -5.69 -22.27 -3.45
N SER A 110 -5.89 -21.14 -2.75
CA SER A 110 -4.93 -20.58 -1.80
C SER A 110 -5.67 -20.16 -0.54
N GLY A 111 -5.22 -20.64 0.63
CA GLY A 111 -5.88 -20.37 1.91
C GLY A 111 -7.38 -20.72 1.93
N GLY A 112 -7.83 -21.70 1.14
CA GLY A 112 -9.23 -22.09 1.00
C GLY A 112 -10.05 -21.22 0.01
N ALA A 113 -9.49 -20.11 -0.49
CA ALA A 113 -10.11 -19.29 -1.53
C ALA A 113 -9.77 -19.82 -2.92
N LEU A 114 -10.74 -19.80 -3.85
CA LEU A 114 -10.51 -20.10 -5.24
C LEU A 114 -9.72 -18.96 -5.89
N ILE A 115 -8.54 -19.25 -6.47
CA ILE A 115 -7.70 -18.27 -7.16
C ILE A 115 -7.66 -18.49 -8.68
N GLY A 116 -8.12 -19.65 -9.17
CA GLY A 116 -8.11 -19.94 -10.61
C GLY A 116 -8.48 -21.38 -10.94
N VAL A 117 -8.15 -21.77 -12.16
CA VAL A 117 -8.34 -23.13 -12.73
C VAL A 117 -7.10 -23.52 -13.51
N LEU A 118 -6.62 -24.74 -13.31
CA LEU A 118 -5.66 -25.40 -14.20
C LEU A 118 -6.41 -26.42 -15.04
N HIS A 119 -6.28 -26.38 -16.35
CA HIS A 119 -6.81 -27.42 -17.21
C HIS A 119 -5.80 -27.93 -18.22
N VAL A 120 -6.00 -29.17 -18.62
CA VAL A 120 -5.26 -29.84 -19.71
C VAL A 120 -6.21 -30.32 -20.77
N GLY A 121 -5.74 -30.35 -22.02
CA GLY A 121 -6.50 -30.86 -23.16
C GLY A 121 -5.72 -31.86 -23.93
N SER A 122 -6.43 -32.85 -24.51
CA SER A 122 -5.85 -33.90 -25.36
C SER A 122 -6.54 -33.96 -26.72
N LEU A 123 -5.75 -34.18 -27.76
CA LEU A 123 -6.17 -34.53 -29.10
C LEU A 123 -6.75 -35.96 -29.12
N PRO A 124 -7.32 -36.47 -30.27
CA PRO A 124 -7.92 -37.78 -30.31
C PRO A 124 -6.99 -38.93 -29.90
N GLY A 125 -7.42 -39.78 -28.98
CA GLY A 125 -6.72 -41.02 -28.63
C GLY A 125 -6.72 -41.43 -27.16
N ARG A 126 -6.86 -40.50 -26.19
CA ARG A 126 -6.87 -40.86 -24.76
C ARG A 126 -7.90 -40.03 -23.96
N PRO A 127 -8.92 -40.68 -23.36
CA PRO A 127 -9.76 -40.04 -22.35
C PRO A 127 -8.98 -39.88 -21.06
N PHE A 128 -9.25 -38.82 -20.33
CA PHE A 128 -8.72 -38.62 -18.96
C PHE A 128 -9.42 -39.55 -17.97
N THR A 129 -8.65 -40.02 -16.96
CA THR A 129 -9.08 -40.96 -15.92
C THR A 129 -9.08 -40.28 -14.54
N GLN A 130 -9.57 -40.99 -13.51
CA GLN A 130 -9.51 -40.51 -12.14
C GLN A 130 -8.07 -40.39 -11.62
N GLU A 131 -7.15 -41.23 -12.07
CA GLU A 131 -5.73 -41.10 -11.72
C GLU A 131 -5.12 -39.80 -12.29
N ASP A 132 -5.53 -39.41 -13.51
CA ASP A 132 -5.11 -38.14 -14.11
C ASP A 132 -5.63 -36.94 -13.30
N VAL A 133 -6.83 -37.06 -12.69
CA VAL A 133 -7.38 -36.02 -11.80
C VAL A 133 -6.47 -35.83 -10.59
N GLU A 134 -6.06 -36.92 -9.90
CA GLU A 134 -5.19 -36.84 -8.71
C GLU A 134 -3.84 -36.21 -9.05
N LEU A 135 -3.25 -36.58 -10.18
CA LEU A 135 -1.99 -36.00 -10.66
C LEU A 135 -2.13 -34.51 -10.98
N LEU A 136 -3.23 -34.13 -11.66
CA LEU A 136 -3.46 -32.72 -12.01
C LEU A 136 -3.77 -31.87 -10.77
N GLN A 137 -4.46 -32.41 -9.75
CA GLN A 137 -4.70 -31.72 -8.49
C GLN A 137 -3.38 -31.44 -7.76
N LEU A 138 -2.49 -32.43 -7.66
CA LEU A 138 -1.18 -32.23 -7.06
C LEU A 138 -0.33 -31.15 -7.78
N ALA A 139 -0.41 -31.13 -9.11
CA ALA A 139 0.21 -30.09 -9.91
C ALA A 139 -0.46 -28.72 -9.71
N GLY A 140 -1.79 -28.71 -9.57
CA GLY A 140 -2.59 -27.52 -9.29
C GLY A 140 -2.22 -26.86 -7.97
N ASP A 141 -1.99 -27.62 -6.91
CA ASP A 141 -1.56 -27.09 -5.62
C ASP A 141 -0.21 -26.35 -5.74
N ARG A 142 0.73 -26.91 -6.50
CA ARG A 142 2.02 -26.26 -6.79
C ARG A 142 1.88 -25.01 -7.65
N ALA A 143 1.01 -25.09 -8.67
CA ALA A 143 0.72 -23.94 -9.52
C ALA A 143 0.08 -22.81 -8.72
N ALA A 144 -0.82 -23.12 -7.78
CA ALA A 144 -1.48 -22.14 -6.94
C ALA A 144 -0.46 -21.36 -6.09
N HIS A 145 0.54 -22.02 -5.51
CA HIS A 145 1.60 -21.35 -4.77
C HIS A 145 2.45 -20.41 -5.65
N ALA A 146 2.87 -20.87 -6.83
CA ALA A 146 3.65 -20.04 -7.75
C ALA A 146 2.86 -18.81 -8.23
N VAL A 147 1.59 -18.98 -8.56
CA VAL A 147 0.69 -17.92 -8.96
C VAL A 147 0.48 -16.89 -7.84
N GLN A 148 0.29 -17.37 -6.61
CA GLN A 148 0.10 -16.49 -5.46
C GLN A 148 1.33 -15.61 -5.20
N SER A 149 2.52 -16.19 -5.32
CA SER A 149 3.78 -15.46 -5.17
C SER A 149 3.92 -14.38 -6.23
N LEU A 150 3.64 -14.71 -7.51
CA LEU A 150 3.66 -13.74 -8.62
C LEU A 150 2.67 -12.58 -8.40
N MET A 151 1.43 -12.88 -8.02
CA MET A 151 0.41 -11.85 -7.77
C MET A 151 0.81 -10.94 -6.61
N ALA A 152 1.31 -11.50 -5.52
CA ALA A 152 1.76 -10.73 -4.36
C ALA A 152 2.92 -9.78 -4.70
N GLN A 153 3.86 -10.20 -5.54
CA GLN A 153 4.96 -9.36 -6.01
C GLN A 153 4.49 -8.24 -6.94
N ASP A 154 3.59 -8.53 -7.88
CA ASP A 154 3.03 -7.52 -8.78
C ASP A 154 2.25 -6.46 -8.01
N ASP A 155 1.43 -6.86 -7.05
CA ASP A 155 0.69 -5.96 -6.17
C ASP A 155 1.63 -5.11 -5.31
N ALA A 156 2.69 -5.69 -4.76
CA ALA A 156 3.67 -4.96 -3.97
C ALA A 156 4.41 -3.90 -4.79
N LEU A 157 4.82 -4.22 -6.02
CA LEU A 157 5.49 -3.27 -6.91
C LEU A 157 4.53 -2.16 -7.38
N ALA A 158 3.29 -2.50 -7.71
CA ALA A 158 2.26 -1.53 -8.05
C ALA A 158 1.97 -0.58 -6.88
N ALA A 159 1.86 -1.13 -5.66
CA ALA A 159 1.67 -0.37 -4.44
C ALA A 159 2.84 0.60 -4.20
N MET A 160 4.09 0.13 -4.31
CA MET A 160 5.29 0.98 -4.16
C MET A 160 5.33 2.11 -5.19
N ALA A 161 5.03 1.81 -6.46
CA ALA A 161 5.02 2.80 -7.52
C ALA A 161 3.94 3.87 -7.29
N LEU A 162 2.73 3.43 -6.95
CA LEU A 162 1.61 4.32 -6.63
C LEU A 162 1.94 5.18 -5.42
N HIS A 163 2.37 4.57 -4.32
CA HIS A 163 2.69 5.26 -3.09
C HIS A 163 3.76 6.34 -3.31
N ARG A 164 4.87 6.02 -4.00
CA ARG A 164 5.91 6.99 -4.35
C ARG A 164 5.39 8.15 -5.20
N SER A 165 4.44 7.91 -6.10
CA SER A 165 3.83 8.95 -6.93
C SER A 165 2.92 9.90 -6.13
N LEU A 166 2.42 9.45 -5.00
CA LEU A 166 1.53 10.22 -4.12
C LEU A 166 2.28 11.01 -3.05
N LEU A 167 3.51 10.64 -2.68
CA LEU A 167 4.33 11.45 -1.81
C LEU A 167 4.81 12.73 -2.53
N PRO A 168 5.04 13.84 -1.80
CA PRO A 168 5.61 15.05 -2.40
C PRO A 168 6.96 14.76 -3.07
N ALA A 169 7.09 15.11 -4.36
CA ALA A 169 8.34 14.95 -5.10
C ALA A 169 9.46 15.86 -4.56
N ALA A 170 9.09 17.01 -3.99
CA ALA A 170 9.98 17.94 -3.32
C ALA A 170 9.18 18.69 -2.24
N LEU A 171 9.84 19.07 -1.17
CA LEU A 171 9.25 19.95 -0.16
C LEU A 171 9.20 21.38 -0.71
N PRO A 172 8.14 22.15 -0.43
CA PRO A 172 8.05 23.52 -0.89
C PRO A 172 9.09 24.41 -0.18
N GLU A 173 9.59 25.41 -0.90
CA GLU A 173 10.42 26.47 -0.31
C GLU A 173 9.51 27.52 0.33
N VAL A 174 9.69 27.77 1.61
CA VAL A 174 8.89 28.72 2.38
C VAL A 174 9.79 29.70 3.08
N PRO A 175 9.66 31.03 2.84
CA PRO A 175 10.48 32.03 3.49
C PRO A 175 10.42 31.90 5.02
N GLY A 176 11.57 31.97 5.68
CA GLY A 176 11.67 31.86 7.15
C GLY A 176 11.46 30.45 7.72
N THR A 177 11.21 29.43 6.87
CA THR A 177 10.97 28.06 7.32
C THR A 177 11.85 27.09 6.56
N GLU A 178 12.48 26.15 7.26
CA GLU A 178 13.14 24.99 6.67
C GLU A 178 12.29 23.76 6.87
N LEU A 179 12.22 22.92 5.87
CA LEU A 179 11.47 21.67 5.90
C LEU A 179 12.39 20.50 5.61
N ALA A 180 12.22 19.42 6.35
CA ALA A 180 12.85 18.14 6.06
C ALA A 180 11.86 17.00 6.30
N ALA A 181 11.94 15.94 5.50
CA ALA A 181 11.09 14.78 5.66
C ALA A 181 11.86 13.48 5.42
N ARG A 182 11.39 12.42 6.03
CA ARG A 182 11.82 11.04 5.77
C ARG A 182 10.62 10.14 5.60
N TYR A 183 10.73 9.26 4.64
CA TYR A 183 9.81 8.16 4.49
C TYR A 183 10.62 6.86 4.36
N VAL A 184 10.31 5.88 5.19
CA VAL A 184 10.95 4.56 5.17
C VAL A 184 9.85 3.52 5.21
N THR A 185 9.88 2.60 4.24
CA THR A 185 8.96 1.46 4.22
C THR A 185 9.42 0.41 5.24
N GLY A 186 8.46 -0.16 5.95
CA GLY A 186 8.69 -1.29 6.83
C GLY A 186 9.13 -2.57 6.11
N SER A 187 9.42 -3.61 6.85
CA SER A 187 9.89 -4.92 6.32
C SER A 187 8.81 -5.76 5.65
N GLY A 188 7.65 -5.21 5.36
CA GLY A 188 6.50 -5.89 4.76
C GLY A 188 6.07 -5.28 3.43
N ASN A 189 4.77 -5.36 3.16
CA ASN A 189 4.14 -4.64 2.06
C ASN A 189 4.16 -3.14 2.36
N VAL A 190 4.03 -2.31 1.30
CA VAL A 190 3.83 -0.86 1.44
C VAL A 190 2.64 -0.61 2.36
N GLY A 191 2.82 0.16 3.42
CA GLY A 191 1.77 0.50 4.37
C GLY A 191 0.91 1.66 3.94
N GLY A 192 0.09 2.11 4.88
CA GLY A 192 -0.82 3.23 4.73
C GLY A 192 -0.25 4.58 5.12
N ASP A 193 0.98 4.63 5.64
CA ASP A 193 1.65 5.84 6.10
C ASP A 193 1.91 6.84 4.99
N TRP A 194 1.67 8.10 5.26
CA TRP A 194 2.07 9.17 4.34
C TRP A 194 2.28 10.50 5.07
N TYR A 195 2.98 11.41 4.39
CA TYR A 195 2.97 12.83 4.71
C TYR A 195 2.64 13.65 3.47
N ASP A 196 2.12 14.84 3.68
CA ASP A 196 1.92 15.83 2.63
C ASP A 196 2.23 17.23 3.14
N VAL A 197 2.84 18.05 2.29
CA VAL A 197 3.17 19.43 2.57
C VAL A 197 2.91 20.26 1.33
N PHE A 198 2.17 21.35 1.49
CA PHE A 198 1.80 22.23 0.38
C PHE A 198 1.58 23.67 0.86
N VAL A 199 1.85 24.62 -0.01
CA VAL A 199 1.58 26.04 0.25
C VAL A 199 0.19 26.38 -0.26
N LEU A 200 -0.60 27.04 0.58
CA LEU A 200 -1.92 27.55 0.24
C LEU A 200 -1.83 28.92 -0.44
N PRO A 201 -2.89 29.38 -1.14
CA PRO A 201 -2.89 30.68 -1.84
C PRO A 201 -2.61 31.89 -0.93
N ASP A 202 -2.94 31.80 0.37
CA ASP A 202 -2.68 32.81 1.39
C ASP A 202 -1.26 32.75 1.99
N GLY A 203 -0.41 31.84 1.49
CA GLY A 203 0.96 31.64 1.94
C GLY A 203 1.12 30.77 3.19
N LYS A 204 0.03 30.28 3.78
CA LYS A 204 0.10 29.28 4.85
C LYS A 204 0.58 27.92 4.32
N LEU A 205 1.21 27.16 5.19
CA LEU A 205 1.70 25.83 4.90
C LEU A 205 0.73 24.79 5.45
N GLY A 206 0.12 24.00 4.57
CA GLY A 206 -0.63 22.82 4.97
C GLY A 206 0.33 21.67 5.27
N VAL A 207 0.19 21.07 6.44
CA VAL A 207 0.98 19.94 6.94
C VAL A 207 0.04 18.78 7.24
N VAL A 208 0.28 17.63 6.62
CA VAL A 208 -0.50 16.41 6.83
C VAL A 208 0.43 15.26 7.16
N VAL A 209 0.08 14.48 8.15
CA VAL A 209 0.65 13.13 8.38
C VAL A 209 -0.50 12.21 8.70
N GLY A 210 -0.47 11.01 8.17
CA GLY A 210 -1.54 10.04 8.39
C GLY A 210 -1.09 8.61 8.17
N ASP A 211 -1.95 7.70 8.59
CA ASP A 211 -1.80 6.27 8.39
C ASP A 211 -3.17 5.64 8.07
N VAL A 212 -3.26 4.95 6.92
CA VAL A 212 -4.45 4.20 6.49
C VAL A 212 -4.36 2.77 7.00
N ALA A 213 -5.37 2.32 7.71
CA ALA A 213 -5.44 0.95 8.20
C ALA A 213 -5.33 -0.08 7.07
N GLY A 214 -4.40 -1.02 7.22
CA GLY A 214 -4.09 -2.05 6.23
C GLY A 214 -2.76 -1.80 5.51
N SER A 215 -2.52 -2.55 4.45
CA SER A 215 -1.25 -2.48 3.70
C SER A 215 -1.45 -2.81 2.22
N GLY A 216 -0.41 -2.58 1.42
CA GLY A 216 -0.39 -2.91 -0.01
C GLY A 216 -1.14 -1.91 -0.88
N LEU A 217 -1.51 -2.38 -2.07
CA LEU A 217 -2.11 -1.53 -3.10
C LEU A 217 -3.42 -0.86 -2.64
N GLN A 218 -4.23 -1.57 -1.86
CA GLN A 218 -5.51 -1.03 -1.41
C GLN A 218 -5.33 0.13 -0.43
N ALA A 219 -4.41 0.03 0.54
CA ALA A 219 -4.08 1.12 1.45
C ALA A 219 -3.54 2.34 0.69
N ALA A 220 -2.63 2.13 -0.29
CA ALA A 220 -2.11 3.20 -1.12
C ALA A 220 -3.21 3.91 -1.96
N VAL A 221 -4.18 3.18 -2.50
CA VAL A 221 -5.33 3.76 -3.22
C VAL A 221 -6.19 4.61 -2.30
N ILE A 222 -6.53 4.12 -1.11
CA ILE A 222 -7.32 4.86 -0.12
C ILE A 222 -6.57 6.12 0.34
N MET A 223 -5.29 6.00 0.63
CA MET A 223 -4.41 7.12 0.98
C MET A 223 -4.45 8.21 -0.11
N GLY A 224 -4.29 7.81 -1.38
CA GLY A 224 -4.35 8.74 -2.51
C GLY A 224 -5.69 9.47 -2.63
N ARG A 225 -6.82 8.76 -2.39
CA ARG A 225 -8.16 9.34 -2.36
C ARG A 225 -8.34 10.31 -1.20
N MET A 226 -7.88 9.96 0.01
CA MET A 226 -7.93 10.83 1.19
C MET A 226 -7.10 12.10 0.98
N ARG A 227 -5.85 11.95 0.52
CA ARG A 227 -4.94 13.06 0.22
C ARG A 227 -5.54 14.03 -0.81
N SER A 228 -6.05 13.50 -1.93
CA SER A 228 -6.64 14.33 -2.99
C SER A 228 -7.90 15.07 -2.49
N SER A 229 -8.75 14.39 -1.71
CA SER A 229 -9.95 15.01 -1.15
C SER A 229 -9.62 16.08 -0.13
N LEU A 230 -8.65 15.83 0.77
CA LEU A 230 -8.22 16.81 1.76
C LEU A 230 -7.66 18.06 1.07
N ARG A 231 -6.80 17.91 0.06
CA ARG A 231 -6.30 19.05 -0.72
C ARG A 231 -7.39 19.89 -1.39
N ALA A 232 -8.50 19.27 -1.79
CA ALA A 232 -9.66 20.03 -2.31
C ALA A 232 -10.38 20.78 -1.20
N TYR A 233 -10.61 20.14 -0.05
CA TYR A 233 -11.35 20.76 1.06
C TYR A 233 -10.60 21.93 1.69
N VAL A 234 -9.28 21.85 1.81
CA VAL A 234 -8.47 22.91 2.40
C VAL A 234 -8.44 24.22 1.58
N LEU A 235 -8.86 24.16 0.32
CA LEU A 235 -9.06 25.35 -0.50
C LEU A 235 -10.40 26.06 -0.22
N GLU A 236 -11.35 25.35 0.40
CA GLU A 236 -12.70 25.84 0.68
C GLU A 236 -12.88 26.27 2.15
N VAL A 237 -12.08 25.67 3.07
CA VAL A 237 -12.23 25.90 4.50
C VAL A 237 -10.87 26.14 5.16
N GLU A 238 -10.80 27.09 6.08
CA GLU A 238 -9.56 27.44 6.79
C GLU A 238 -9.34 26.62 8.07
N ASP A 239 -10.40 26.07 8.67
CA ASP A 239 -10.28 25.32 9.93
C ASP A 239 -9.94 23.86 9.67
N PRO A 240 -8.81 23.35 10.20
CA PRO A 240 -8.41 21.95 10.08
C PRO A 240 -9.47 20.95 10.55
N ALA A 241 -10.20 21.25 11.61
CA ALA A 241 -11.26 20.37 12.12
C ALA A 241 -12.43 20.25 11.14
N VAL A 242 -12.78 21.35 10.44
CA VAL A 242 -13.82 21.36 9.41
C VAL A 242 -13.36 20.54 8.20
N ALA A 243 -12.13 20.70 7.75
CA ALA A 243 -11.57 19.94 6.64
C ALA A 243 -11.55 18.42 6.92
N LEU A 244 -11.11 18.02 8.11
CA LEU A 244 -11.12 16.60 8.53
C LEU A 244 -12.54 16.04 8.65
N ARG A 245 -13.51 16.83 9.12
CA ARG A 245 -14.92 16.41 9.16
C ARG A 245 -15.51 16.21 7.75
N MET A 246 -15.17 17.09 6.80
CA MET A 246 -15.59 16.92 5.40
C MET A 246 -14.99 15.65 4.78
N LEU A 247 -13.70 15.39 5.07
CA LEU A 247 -13.03 14.17 4.64
C LEU A 247 -13.70 12.93 5.22
N ASP A 248 -13.99 12.93 6.51
CA ASP A 248 -14.64 11.83 7.22
C ASP A 248 -15.99 11.46 6.61
N ARG A 249 -16.86 12.43 6.41
CA ARG A 249 -18.16 12.23 5.74
C ARG A 249 -18.01 11.62 4.34
N LYS A 250 -17.01 12.09 3.57
CA LYS A 250 -16.75 11.56 2.22
C LYS A 250 -16.27 10.11 2.29
N ILE A 251 -15.37 9.78 3.21
CA ILE A 251 -14.84 8.43 3.36
C ILE A 251 -15.93 7.46 3.81
N GLN A 252 -16.71 7.81 4.80
CA GLN A 252 -17.82 6.98 5.27
C GLN A 252 -18.83 6.68 4.16
N TYR A 253 -19.11 7.63 3.29
CA TYR A 253 -20.08 7.45 2.22
C TYR A 253 -19.54 6.62 1.03
N PHE A 254 -18.33 6.89 0.60
CA PHE A 254 -17.77 6.29 -0.62
C PHE A 254 -16.81 5.12 -0.38
N GLU A 255 -16.26 5.01 0.83
CA GLU A 255 -15.26 4.01 1.22
C GLU A 255 -15.60 3.40 2.59
N PRO A 256 -16.76 2.74 2.76
CA PRO A 256 -17.34 2.42 4.08
C PRO A 256 -16.49 1.47 4.95
N ASN A 257 -15.44 0.86 4.39
CA ASN A 257 -14.53 -0.02 5.13
C ASN A 257 -13.14 0.60 5.32
N ALA A 258 -12.95 1.86 4.90
CA ALA A 258 -11.68 2.54 5.05
C ALA A 258 -11.61 3.26 6.40
N MET A 259 -10.47 3.10 7.07
CA MET A 259 -10.17 3.78 8.31
C MET A 259 -8.75 4.36 8.25
N ALA A 260 -8.55 5.55 8.82
CA ALA A 260 -7.24 6.16 8.88
C ALA A 260 -7.08 7.07 10.08
N THR A 261 -5.86 7.17 10.60
CA THR A 261 -5.47 8.27 11.49
C THR A 261 -4.90 9.42 10.68
N ILE A 262 -5.28 10.65 10.96
CA ILE A 262 -4.79 11.84 10.25
C ILE A 262 -4.57 12.99 11.21
N LEU A 263 -3.39 13.58 11.13
CA LEU A 263 -3.08 14.92 11.65
C LEU A 263 -3.07 15.89 10.48
N TYR A 264 -3.87 16.95 10.57
CA TYR A 264 -3.83 18.05 9.61
C TYR A 264 -3.65 19.37 10.33
N GLY A 265 -2.67 20.17 9.92
CA GLY A 265 -2.38 21.47 10.49
C GLY A 265 -2.05 22.54 9.46
N LEU A 266 -2.34 23.78 9.83
CA LEU A 266 -2.01 25.00 9.09
C LEU A 266 -0.94 25.75 9.85
N TYR A 267 0.22 25.92 9.22
CA TYR A 267 1.32 26.70 9.76
C TYR A 267 1.45 28.03 9.03
N THR A 268 1.51 29.12 9.78
CA THR A 268 1.71 30.49 9.28
C THR A 268 3.18 30.89 9.46
N PRO A 269 4.00 30.94 8.40
CA PRO A 269 5.46 31.14 8.52
C PRO A 269 5.87 32.41 9.27
N GLY A 270 5.21 33.54 8.99
CA GLY A 270 5.55 34.82 9.59
C GLY A 270 5.35 34.86 11.11
N THR A 271 4.21 34.40 11.60
CA THR A 271 3.84 34.41 13.01
C THR A 271 4.33 33.20 13.79
N GLY A 272 4.55 32.06 13.08
CA GLY A 272 4.80 30.77 13.69
C GLY A 272 3.54 30.10 14.25
N GLU A 273 2.36 30.66 13.99
CA GLU A 273 1.10 30.06 14.42
C GLU A 273 0.89 28.72 13.72
N PHE A 274 0.52 27.71 14.49
CA PHE A 274 0.18 26.37 14.02
C PHE A 274 -1.19 25.97 14.57
N VAL A 275 -2.20 25.91 13.70
CA VAL A 275 -3.54 25.45 14.02
C VAL A 275 -3.68 24.02 13.53
N VAL A 276 -4.08 23.11 14.39
CA VAL A 276 -4.03 21.67 14.08
C VAL A 276 -5.23 20.91 14.64
N SER A 277 -5.69 19.90 13.90
CA SER A 277 -6.69 18.94 14.31
C SER A 277 -6.17 17.50 14.10
N SER A 278 -6.56 16.59 14.99
CA SER A 278 -6.17 15.18 14.93
C SER A 278 -7.38 14.26 14.90
N ALA A 279 -7.43 13.39 13.89
CA ALA A 279 -8.37 12.29 13.79
C ALA A 279 -7.66 10.98 14.16
N GLY A 280 -7.54 10.68 15.44
CA GLY A 280 -6.91 9.45 15.96
C GLY A 280 -5.38 9.41 15.82
N HIS A 281 -4.75 10.45 15.32
CA HIS A 281 -3.30 10.48 15.07
C HIS A 281 -2.50 10.97 16.28
N LEU A 282 -1.23 10.55 16.34
CA LEU A 282 -0.30 10.95 17.41
C LEU A 282 -0.07 12.46 17.45
N PRO A 283 0.15 13.05 18.64
CA PRO A 283 0.39 14.46 18.79
C PRO A 283 1.76 14.86 18.23
N PRO A 284 1.88 16.02 17.56
CA PRO A 284 3.16 16.52 17.11
C PRO A 284 4.01 17.00 18.30
N VAL A 285 5.33 16.91 18.12
CA VAL A 285 6.32 17.37 19.12
C VAL A 285 6.86 18.72 18.70
N VAL A 286 6.97 19.63 19.67
CA VAL A 286 7.59 20.95 19.51
C VAL A 286 8.85 21.03 20.38
N ALA A 287 9.94 21.49 19.79
CA ALA A 287 11.16 21.84 20.52
C ALA A 287 11.54 23.30 20.23
N ALA A 288 11.93 24.05 21.25
CA ALA A 288 12.24 25.46 21.10
C ALA A 288 13.52 25.85 21.85
N PRO A 289 14.23 26.90 21.41
CA PRO A 289 15.34 27.45 22.18
C PRO A 289 14.86 27.96 23.55
N GLY A 290 15.64 27.69 24.59
CA GLY A 290 15.34 28.15 25.95
C GLY A 290 15.51 27.07 27.00
N GLU A 291 14.93 27.30 28.19
CA GLU A 291 15.06 26.40 29.34
C GLU A 291 14.00 25.31 29.40
N HIS A 292 12.90 25.45 28.62
CA HIS A 292 11.84 24.47 28.59
C HIS A 292 12.23 23.26 27.71
N PRO A 293 12.02 22.02 28.19
CA PRO A 293 12.24 20.85 27.39
C PRO A 293 11.24 20.79 26.21
N ALA A 294 11.58 20.05 25.18
CA ALA A 294 10.65 19.73 24.09
C ALA A 294 9.38 19.06 24.65
N TRP A 295 8.23 19.35 24.05
CA TRP A 295 6.93 18.84 24.48
C TRP A 295 6.09 18.40 23.30
N TRP A 296 5.18 17.45 23.50
CA TRP A 296 4.12 17.18 22.54
C TRP A 296 2.92 18.09 22.81
N LEU A 297 2.19 18.41 21.72
CA LEU A 297 1.02 19.26 21.87
C LEU A 297 -0.08 18.51 22.63
N PRO A 298 -0.77 19.16 23.58
CA PRO A 298 -1.82 18.52 24.37
C PRO A 298 -3.13 18.39 23.55
N ILE A 299 -3.08 17.62 22.45
CA ILE A 299 -4.23 17.31 21.61
C ILE A 299 -4.88 16.06 22.19
N THR A 300 -6.17 16.14 22.51
CA THR A 300 -6.98 14.94 22.69
C THR A 300 -7.44 14.51 21.30
N PRO A 301 -6.97 13.38 20.77
CA PRO A 301 -7.32 12.97 19.42
C PRO A 301 -8.81 12.60 19.35
N ASP A 302 -9.49 13.13 18.35
CA ASP A 302 -10.82 12.67 17.97
C ASP A 302 -10.74 11.25 17.36
N PRO A 303 -11.83 10.49 17.26
CA PRO A 303 -11.82 9.20 16.58
C PRO A 303 -11.22 9.23 15.17
N PRO A 304 -10.54 8.16 14.72
CA PRO A 304 -10.02 8.05 13.36
C PRO A 304 -11.07 8.36 12.29
N ILE A 305 -10.63 8.76 11.10
CA ILE A 305 -11.47 8.87 9.90
C ILE A 305 -12.09 7.50 9.60
N GLY A 306 -13.40 7.48 9.38
CA GLY A 306 -14.15 6.24 9.08
C GLY A 306 -14.54 5.39 10.29
N ALA A 307 -14.15 5.77 11.52
CA ALA A 307 -14.42 4.98 12.72
C ALA A 307 -15.84 5.18 13.30
N ALA A 308 -16.42 6.37 13.14
CA ALA A 308 -17.74 6.70 13.70
C ALA A 308 -18.41 7.82 12.90
N ASP A 309 -19.74 7.78 12.85
CA ASP A 309 -20.55 8.77 12.14
C ASP A 309 -20.58 10.12 12.88
N ASP A 310 -20.53 11.21 12.11
CA ASP A 310 -20.74 12.61 12.54
C ASP A 310 -19.93 13.02 13.80
N VAL A 311 -18.66 12.65 13.81
CA VAL A 311 -17.76 12.97 14.92
C VAL A 311 -17.50 14.48 14.96
N PRO A 312 -17.79 15.17 16.09
CA PRO A 312 -17.34 16.54 16.27
C PRO A 312 -15.81 16.56 16.37
N ARG A 313 -15.18 17.45 15.62
CA ARG A 313 -13.72 17.61 15.62
C ARG A 313 -13.32 18.97 16.13
N GLN A 314 -12.16 19.06 16.74
CA GLN A 314 -11.64 20.29 17.33
C GLN A 314 -10.29 20.65 16.72
N SER A 315 -10.03 21.95 16.59
CA SER A 315 -8.72 22.50 16.27
C SER A 315 -8.12 23.15 17.51
N ILE A 316 -6.83 22.99 17.71
CA ILE A 316 -6.07 23.73 18.70
C ILE A 316 -5.04 24.60 17.99
N ALA A 317 -4.70 25.73 18.61
CA ALA A 317 -3.69 26.65 18.11
C ALA A 317 -2.50 26.69 19.09
N THR A 318 -1.30 26.74 18.51
CA THR A 318 -0.05 26.97 19.25
C THR A 318 0.87 27.88 18.44
N ILE A 319 1.93 28.39 19.04
CA ILE A 319 2.96 29.17 18.36
C ILE A 319 4.26 28.39 18.41
N ILE A 320 4.86 28.15 17.27
CA ILE A 320 6.22 27.63 17.15
C ILE A 320 7.16 28.82 17.33
N PRO A 321 7.96 28.88 18.40
CA PRO A 321 8.85 29.99 18.63
C PRO A 321 9.92 30.15 17.56
N PRO A 322 10.49 31.36 17.35
CA PRO A 322 11.65 31.52 16.47
C PRO A 322 12.81 30.61 16.90
N GLY A 323 13.43 29.91 15.92
CA GLY A 323 14.43 28.87 16.16
C GLY A 323 13.85 27.51 16.60
N GLY A 324 12.53 27.39 16.71
CA GLY A 324 11.86 26.17 17.13
C GLY A 324 11.65 25.16 15.99
N LEU A 325 11.50 23.90 16.38
CA LEU A 325 11.15 22.76 15.54
C LEU A 325 9.73 22.30 15.82
N LEU A 326 8.99 22.00 14.76
CA LEU A 326 7.74 21.22 14.78
C LEU A 326 8.01 19.89 14.14
N CYS A 327 7.66 18.79 14.81
CA CYS A 327 7.85 17.43 14.32
C CYS A 327 6.52 16.69 14.28
N CYS A 328 6.10 16.25 13.09
CA CYS A 328 4.96 15.38 12.85
C CYS A 328 5.47 14.03 12.36
N TYR A 329 4.86 12.93 12.80
CA TYR A 329 5.38 11.58 12.55
C TYR A 329 4.29 10.53 12.70
N THR A 330 4.49 9.35 12.10
CA THR A 330 3.64 8.17 12.27
C THR A 330 4.16 7.26 13.38
N ASP A 331 3.32 6.36 13.83
CA ASP A 331 3.57 5.48 14.98
C ASP A 331 4.78 4.55 14.80
N GLY A 332 5.06 4.10 13.57
CA GLY A 332 6.24 3.28 13.27
C GLY A 332 7.57 3.90 13.71
N LEU A 333 7.61 5.24 13.91
CA LEU A 333 8.78 5.91 14.46
C LEU A 333 8.97 5.68 15.97
N VAL A 334 7.89 5.67 16.75
CA VAL A 334 7.90 5.71 18.21
C VAL A 334 7.38 4.42 18.86
N GLU A 335 6.55 3.65 18.16
CA GLU A 335 5.97 2.43 18.69
C GLU A 335 7.00 1.28 18.73
N ARG A 336 7.06 0.61 19.88
CA ARG A 336 7.89 -0.57 20.12
C ARG A 336 7.10 -1.58 20.95
N ARG A 337 7.27 -2.87 20.67
CA ARG A 337 6.58 -3.95 21.40
C ARG A 337 6.99 -4.09 22.87
N ASP A 338 8.14 -3.56 23.24
CA ASP A 338 8.79 -3.70 24.55
C ASP A 338 8.62 -2.51 25.47
N ARG A 339 7.94 -1.45 25.00
CA ARG A 339 7.71 -0.22 25.80
C ARG A 339 6.38 0.44 25.43
N VAL A 340 5.87 1.28 26.33
CA VAL A 340 4.69 2.10 26.07
C VAL A 340 5.00 3.21 25.06
N ILE A 341 4.02 3.63 24.28
CA ILE A 341 4.20 4.59 23.18
C ILE A 341 4.72 5.95 23.70
N ASP A 342 4.32 6.35 24.91
CA ASP A 342 4.76 7.59 25.54
C ASP A 342 6.28 7.65 25.74
N ASP A 343 6.94 6.52 26.03
CA ASP A 343 8.41 6.45 26.13
C ASP A 343 9.08 6.72 24.77
N GLY A 344 8.43 6.29 23.69
CA GLY A 344 8.87 6.58 22.33
C GLY A 344 8.77 8.07 22.01
N ILE A 345 7.64 8.68 22.34
CA ILE A 345 7.40 10.12 22.16
C ILE A 345 8.36 10.95 23.01
N ASN A 346 8.60 10.55 24.26
CA ASN A 346 9.58 11.20 25.14
C ASN A 346 11.00 11.09 24.57
N SER A 347 11.36 9.96 24.00
CA SER A 347 12.66 9.77 23.34
C SER A 347 12.80 10.69 22.12
N LEU A 348 11.75 10.82 21.29
CA LEU A 348 11.71 11.77 20.18
C LEU A 348 11.89 13.22 20.66
N ALA A 349 11.14 13.63 21.70
CA ALA A 349 11.24 14.95 22.28
C ALA A 349 12.67 15.27 22.77
N ALA A 350 13.32 14.32 23.46
CA ALA A 350 14.67 14.47 23.95
C ALA A 350 15.70 14.66 22.81
N VAL A 351 15.54 13.94 21.69
CA VAL A 351 16.40 14.09 20.52
C VAL A 351 16.23 15.47 19.89
N LEU A 352 14.99 15.94 19.70
CA LEU A 352 14.70 17.25 19.12
C LEU A 352 15.23 18.38 20.01
N ASP A 353 15.07 18.29 21.34
CA ASP A 353 15.61 19.22 22.29
C ASP A 353 17.14 19.34 22.17
N GLY A 354 17.83 18.20 22.07
CA GLY A 354 19.26 18.16 21.83
C GLY A 354 19.69 18.85 20.52
N GLN A 355 18.89 18.75 19.45
CA GLN A 355 19.18 19.41 18.18
C GLN A 355 19.00 20.93 18.25
N VAL A 356 17.95 21.41 18.89
CA VAL A 356 17.71 22.85 19.06
C VAL A 356 18.84 23.48 19.89
N ARG A 357 19.24 22.86 21.02
CA ARG A 357 20.35 23.31 21.85
C ARG A 357 21.69 23.32 21.09
N ALA A 358 21.98 22.28 20.32
CA ALA A 358 23.17 22.19 19.49
C ALA A 358 23.16 23.22 18.36
N GLY A 359 21.99 23.48 17.75
CA GLY A 359 21.80 24.48 16.69
C GLY A 359 22.13 25.90 17.14
N ALA A 360 21.75 26.27 18.36
CA ALA A 360 22.04 27.59 18.96
C ALA A 360 23.56 27.88 19.03
N THR A 361 24.42 26.85 19.09
CA THR A 361 25.88 26.98 19.19
C THR A 361 26.58 26.88 17.82
N ARG A 362 25.86 26.54 16.73
CA ARG A 362 26.41 26.26 15.38
C ARG A 362 26.24 27.40 14.36
N ALA A 363 26.15 28.64 14.80
CA ALA A 363 26.06 29.80 13.92
C ALA A 363 27.18 29.77 12.87
N GLY A 364 26.84 29.67 11.59
CA GLY A 364 27.77 29.69 10.45
C GLY A 364 27.92 28.39 9.61
N ARG A 365 27.17 27.32 9.88
CA ARG A 365 27.15 26.12 9.02
C ARG A 365 26.03 26.18 7.98
N PRO A 366 26.27 25.71 6.72
CA PRO A 366 25.26 25.73 5.64
C PRO A 366 24.23 24.58 5.75
N VAL A 367 24.16 23.84 6.87
CA VAL A 367 23.28 22.67 7.00
C VAL A 367 21.98 23.10 7.70
N SER A 368 20.86 22.71 7.14
CA SER A 368 19.50 22.95 7.67
C SER A 368 19.30 22.25 9.03
N LEU A 369 18.80 22.97 10.03
CA LEU A 369 18.49 22.37 11.33
C LEU A 369 17.38 21.33 11.23
N ALA A 370 16.41 21.52 10.33
CA ALA A 370 15.38 20.54 10.07
C ALA A 370 15.96 19.22 9.55
N GLU A 371 16.95 19.29 8.65
CA GLU A 371 17.63 18.12 8.10
C GLU A 371 18.48 17.40 9.15
N ASP A 372 19.24 18.14 9.96
CA ASP A 372 20.01 17.60 11.08
C ASP A 372 19.10 16.91 12.10
N ALA A 373 17.94 17.48 12.39
CA ALA A 373 16.93 16.92 13.29
C ALA A 373 16.34 15.62 12.73
N CYS A 374 15.91 15.60 11.47
CA CYS A 374 15.46 14.37 10.81
C CYS A 374 16.50 13.25 10.89
N ALA A 375 17.75 13.57 10.54
CA ALA A 375 18.84 12.59 10.57
C ALA A 375 19.14 12.08 11.99
N ALA A 376 19.08 12.95 12.99
CA ALA A 376 19.30 12.57 14.40
C ALA A 376 18.16 11.67 14.92
N VAL A 377 16.90 12.02 14.62
CA VAL A 377 15.72 11.25 14.99
C VAL A 377 15.78 9.85 14.37
N MET A 378 16.05 9.73 13.07
CA MET A 378 16.15 8.44 12.39
C MET A 378 17.27 7.58 12.99
N ARG A 379 18.44 8.14 13.28
CA ARG A 379 19.52 7.40 13.92
C ARG A 379 19.18 6.92 15.33
N ALA A 380 18.51 7.76 16.11
CA ALA A 380 18.23 7.45 17.51
C ALA A 380 17.07 6.45 17.68
N LEU A 381 16.01 6.58 16.86
CA LEU A 381 14.79 5.79 17.05
C LEU A 381 14.72 4.58 16.12
N ILE A 382 15.25 4.65 14.92
CA ILE A 382 15.25 3.53 13.95
C ILE A 382 16.60 2.83 13.97
N GLY A 383 17.72 3.58 13.98
CA GLY A 383 19.08 3.01 13.94
C GLY A 383 19.42 2.38 12.59
N ASN A 384 20.11 1.24 12.62
CA ASN A 384 20.55 0.51 11.42
C ASN A 384 19.70 -0.73 11.11
N ALA A 385 18.70 -1.03 11.94
CA ALA A 385 17.81 -2.16 11.67
C ALA A 385 16.73 -1.76 10.65
N PRO A 386 16.24 -2.71 9.83
CA PRO A 386 15.06 -2.45 9.02
C PRO A 386 13.88 -1.96 9.89
N ALA A 387 13.20 -0.93 9.44
CA ALA A 387 11.98 -0.48 10.10
C ALA A 387 10.96 -1.62 10.12
N ARG A 388 10.27 -1.79 11.24
CA ARG A 388 9.27 -2.85 11.39
C ARG A 388 7.96 -2.49 10.73
N ASP A 389 7.62 -1.21 10.81
CA ASP A 389 6.47 -0.58 10.19
C ASP A 389 6.91 0.59 9.33
N ASP A 390 6.03 1.10 8.51
CA ASP A 390 6.31 2.31 7.74
C ASP A 390 6.58 3.48 8.68
N VAL A 391 7.41 4.41 8.26
CA VAL A 391 7.74 5.61 9.02
C VAL A 391 7.63 6.82 8.12
N ALA A 392 6.71 7.71 8.44
CA ALA A 392 6.69 9.06 7.90
C ALA A 392 7.14 10.05 8.99
N LEU A 393 8.09 10.90 8.66
CA LEU A 393 8.63 11.93 9.55
C LEU A 393 8.71 13.24 8.78
N LEU A 394 8.15 14.29 9.34
CA LEU A 394 8.20 15.65 8.81
C LEU A 394 8.64 16.60 9.92
N VAL A 395 9.68 17.39 9.64
CA VAL A 395 10.20 18.42 10.53
C VAL A 395 10.15 19.78 9.85
N ALA A 396 9.55 20.75 10.53
CA ALA A 396 9.59 22.16 10.14
C ALA A 396 10.40 22.95 11.17
N HIS A 397 11.35 23.76 10.72
CA HIS A 397 12.15 24.66 11.55
C HIS A 397 11.78 26.10 11.22
N ARG A 398 11.29 26.85 12.20
CA ARG A 398 11.12 28.28 12.11
C ARG A 398 12.46 28.96 12.28
N ARG A 399 13.02 29.57 11.24
CA ARG A 399 14.29 30.29 11.34
C ARG A 399 14.20 31.46 12.32
N LEU A 400 15.32 31.80 12.95
CA LEU A 400 15.49 33.08 13.62
C LEU A 400 15.42 34.18 12.53
N GLU A 401 14.59 35.17 12.75
CA GLU A 401 14.65 36.37 11.92
C GLU A 401 16.03 37.02 12.14
N GLY A 402 16.83 37.21 11.07
CA GLY A 402 18.14 37.80 11.10
C GLY A 402 18.10 39.32 11.26
#